data_f693b2399c0b46ad41710e034a6a5c66
#
_entry.id   f693b2399c0b46ad41710e034a6a5c66
#
_cell.length_a   1.000
_cell.length_b   1.000
_cell.length_c   1.000
_cell.angle_alpha   90.00
_cell.angle_beta   90.00
_cell.angle_gamma   90.00
#
_symmetry.space_group_name_H-M   'P 1'
#
loop_
_entity.id
_entity.type
_entity.pdbx_description
1 polymer ?
#
loop_
_entity_poly.entity_id
_entity_poly.type
_entity_poly.pdbx_seq_one_letter_code
_entity_poly.pdbx_strand_id
1 'polypeptide(L)'
;LKHYKFMLSEGGTRVPLLVYNESLVTDENVRDQFASVADITPTFLALAGAQHPGTEYQGKPVFPLRGRSLVDYMTGRSDSAYAVDEAVAFELFGNASIYMGEWKGLRLREPWEPARWKLYNLADDPSESIDLSSSEPEILQVLLDKYAAYESDNGVVDEPSDVTAYPQLPRYRSLSN
;
A
#
# COMPACT_ATOMS: atom_id res chain seq x y z
N LEU A 1 -12.80 -7.54 -6.43
CA LEU A 1 -11.39 -7.12 -6.39
C LEU A 1 -10.55 -8.04 -7.29
N LYS A 2 -9.56 -7.47 -8.00
CA LYS A 2 -8.69 -8.24 -8.89
C LYS A 2 -7.65 -9.03 -8.10
N HIS A 3 -7.32 -10.23 -8.61
CA HIS A 3 -6.29 -11.13 -8.11
C HIS A 3 -6.48 -11.57 -6.65
N TYR A 4 -5.40 -12.00 -5.98
CA TYR A 4 -5.40 -12.59 -4.64
C TYR A 4 -4.05 -12.35 -3.97
N LYS A 5 -3.85 -12.90 -2.78
CA LYS A 5 -2.58 -12.80 -2.03
C LYS A 5 -1.38 -12.96 -2.98
N PHE A 6 -0.30 -12.24 -2.70
CA PHE A 6 0.89 -12.20 -3.52
C PHE A 6 0.91 -11.12 -4.62
N MET A 7 -0.25 -10.58 -4.98
CA MET A 7 -0.35 -9.46 -5.92
C MET A 7 -0.54 -8.15 -5.17
N LEU A 8 -0.11 -7.04 -5.80
CA LEU A 8 -0.28 -5.70 -5.24
C LEU A 8 -1.56 -5.00 -5.71
N SER A 9 -2.43 -5.71 -6.44
CA SER A 9 -3.81 -5.27 -6.69
C SER A 9 -4.68 -5.38 -5.44
N GLU A 10 -5.84 -4.72 -5.41
CA GLU A 10 -6.73 -4.68 -4.24
C GLU A 10 -7.14 -6.06 -3.73
N GLY A 11 -7.28 -7.05 -4.60
CA GLY A 11 -7.56 -8.42 -4.17
C GLY A 11 -6.40 -9.09 -3.42
N GLY A 12 -5.20 -8.57 -3.55
CA GLY A 12 -4.02 -9.08 -2.84
C GLY A 12 -3.63 -8.26 -1.61
N THR A 13 -3.99 -6.98 -1.56
CA THR A 13 -3.56 -6.04 -0.52
C THR A 13 -4.67 -5.62 0.43
N ARG A 14 -5.92 -5.50 -0.05
CA ARG A 14 -7.05 -5.04 0.75
C ARG A 14 -7.59 -6.15 1.64
N VAL A 15 -7.25 -6.09 2.91
CA VAL A 15 -7.68 -7.04 3.94
C VAL A 15 -8.37 -6.31 5.09
N PRO A 16 -9.35 -6.93 5.77
CA PRO A 16 -9.97 -6.32 6.94
C PRO A 16 -9.00 -6.30 8.12
N LEU A 17 -9.00 -5.20 8.88
CA LEU A 17 -8.39 -5.08 10.19
C LEU A 17 -9.49 -4.93 11.24
N LEU A 18 -9.49 -5.77 12.26
CA LEU A 18 -10.40 -5.71 13.39
C LEU A 18 -9.63 -5.22 14.62
N VAL A 19 -10.12 -4.16 15.23
CA VAL A 19 -9.57 -3.62 16.48
C VAL A 19 -10.65 -3.66 17.54
N TYR A 20 -10.34 -4.23 18.69
CA TYR A 20 -11.21 -4.21 19.86
C TYR A 20 -10.50 -3.53 21.03
N ASN A 21 -11.07 -2.44 21.50
CA ASN A 21 -10.66 -1.75 22.72
C ASN A 21 -11.81 -0.88 23.21
N GLU A 22 -12.29 -1.11 24.42
CA GLU A 22 -13.44 -0.39 24.97
C GLU A 22 -13.26 1.13 25.02
N SER A 23 -12.02 1.61 25.20
CA SER A 23 -11.72 3.04 25.23
C SER A 23 -11.62 3.70 23.83
N LEU A 24 -11.63 2.89 22.77
CA LEU A 24 -11.57 3.34 21.38
C LEU A 24 -12.89 3.17 20.64
N VAL A 25 -13.92 2.63 21.29
CA VAL A 25 -15.24 2.45 20.67
C VAL A 25 -15.84 3.81 20.38
N THR A 26 -16.22 4.03 19.12
CA THR A 26 -16.97 5.19 18.66
C THR A 26 -18.32 4.72 18.10
N ASP A 27 -19.24 5.64 17.87
CA ASP A 27 -20.56 5.30 17.29
C ASP A 27 -20.44 4.74 15.86
N GLU A 28 -19.35 5.06 15.15
CA GLU A 28 -19.03 4.49 13.85
C GLU A 28 -18.05 3.34 14.00
N ASN A 29 -18.52 2.13 13.72
CA ASN A 29 -17.73 0.91 13.87
C ASN A 29 -16.97 0.49 12.60
N VAL A 30 -17.22 1.12 11.45
CA VAL A 30 -16.56 0.81 10.17
C VAL A 30 -15.81 2.03 9.68
N ARG A 31 -14.56 1.81 9.31
CA ARG A 31 -13.65 2.80 8.74
C ARG A 31 -13.10 2.25 7.42
N ASP A 32 -13.06 3.05 6.37
CA ASP A 32 -12.75 2.63 5.00
C ASP A 32 -11.52 3.31 4.38
N GLN A 33 -10.90 4.25 5.11
CA GLN A 33 -9.70 4.93 4.64
C GLN A 33 -8.48 4.01 4.66
N PHE A 34 -7.50 4.36 3.85
CA PHE A 34 -6.25 3.60 3.75
C PHE A 34 -5.57 3.45 5.12
N ALA A 35 -5.18 2.21 5.43
CA ALA A 35 -4.30 1.86 6.53
C ALA A 35 -3.36 0.72 6.09
N SER A 36 -2.22 0.61 6.73
CA SER A 36 -1.19 -0.38 6.43
C SER A 36 -0.86 -1.21 7.68
N VAL A 37 -0.37 -2.42 7.48
CA VAL A 37 0.18 -3.23 8.57
C VAL A 37 1.33 -2.52 9.31
N ALA A 38 2.05 -1.62 8.64
CA ALA A 38 3.08 -0.80 9.25
C ALA A 38 2.55 0.16 10.33
N ASP A 39 1.25 0.44 10.34
CA ASP A 39 0.60 1.35 11.28
C ASP A 39 0.32 0.70 12.65
N ILE A 40 0.38 -0.62 12.73
CA ILE A 40 0.10 -1.36 13.96
C ILE A 40 1.09 -0.98 15.07
N THR A 41 2.39 -0.96 14.77
CA THR A 41 3.42 -0.64 15.78
C THR A 41 3.29 0.78 16.32
N PRO A 42 3.22 1.85 15.49
CA PRO A 42 3.03 3.20 16.02
C PRO A 42 1.69 3.38 16.77
N THR A 43 0.65 2.64 16.38
CA THR A 43 -0.63 2.65 17.10
C THR A 43 -0.48 2.06 18.51
N PHE A 44 0.18 0.93 18.65
CA PHE A 44 0.43 0.34 19.97
C PHE A 44 1.33 1.22 20.85
N LEU A 45 2.36 1.84 20.29
CA LEU A 45 3.19 2.79 21.03
C LEU A 45 2.38 3.98 21.52
N ALA A 46 1.54 4.55 20.69
CA ALA A 46 0.66 5.66 21.07
C ALA A 46 -0.31 5.28 22.18
N LEU A 47 -0.94 4.12 22.09
CA LEU A 47 -1.85 3.60 23.11
C LEU A 47 -1.13 3.31 24.45
N ALA A 48 0.11 2.88 24.39
CA ALA A 48 0.94 2.61 25.57
C ALA A 48 1.58 3.88 26.17
N GLY A 49 1.40 5.06 25.54
CA GLY A 49 2.11 6.30 25.94
C GLY A 49 3.63 6.20 25.75
N ALA A 50 4.10 5.28 24.90
CA ALA A 50 5.50 5.05 24.60
C ALA A 50 5.92 5.72 23.31
N GLN A 51 7.22 6.00 23.18
CA GLN A 51 7.80 6.56 21.97
C GLN A 51 8.80 5.60 21.35
N HIS A 52 8.82 5.57 20.02
CA HIS A 52 9.87 4.85 19.29
C HIS A 52 11.20 5.59 19.47
N PRO A 53 12.32 4.87 19.68
CA PRO A 53 13.64 5.48 19.96
C PRO A 53 14.26 6.25 18.78
N GLY A 54 13.57 6.31 17.64
CA GLY A 54 14.10 6.97 16.44
C GLY A 54 15.01 6.07 15.64
N THR A 55 16.29 6.46 15.48
CA THR A 55 17.27 5.74 14.66
C THR A 55 18.27 4.93 15.48
N GLU A 56 18.21 5.01 16.82
CA GLU A 56 19.12 4.29 17.72
C GLU A 56 18.40 3.80 18.97
N TYR A 57 18.70 2.58 19.42
CA TYR A 57 18.25 2.02 20.68
C TYR A 57 19.39 1.24 21.36
N GLN A 58 19.77 1.66 22.57
CA GLN A 58 20.84 1.03 23.37
C GLN A 58 22.17 0.88 22.59
N GLY A 59 22.57 1.93 21.87
CA GLY A 59 23.80 1.94 21.07
C GLY A 59 23.74 1.12 19.77
N LYS A 60 22.55 0.66 19.36
CA LYS A 60 22.36 -0.08 18.11
C LYS A 60 21.47 0.71 17.16
N PRO A 61 21.78 0.73 15.86
CA PRO A 61 20.91 1.35 14.86
C PRO A 61 19.57 0.60 14.78
N VAL A 62 18.48 1.35 14.70
CA VAL A 62 17.14 0.86 14.45
C VAL A 62 16.50 1.64 13.30
N PHE A 63 15.61 0.97 12.56
CA PHE A 63 14.88 1.65 11.49
C PHE A 63 13.76 2.53 12.07
N PRO A 64 13.58 3.75 11.56
CA PRO A 64 12.44 4.59 11.93
C PRO A 64 11.12 3.91 11.51
N LEU A 65 10.05 4.21 12.25
CA LEU A 65 8.72 3.76 11.89
C LEU A 65 8.28 4.43 10.58
N ARG A 66 7.74 3.63 9.68
CA ARG A 66 7.19 4.11 8.41
C ARG A 66 5.70 4.37 8.47
N GLY A 67 4.98 3.59 9.27
CA GLY A 67 3.55 3.71 9.48
C GLY A 67 3.15 4.91 10.34
N ARG A 68 1.85 5.12 10.45
CA ARG A 68 1.19 6.18 11.23
C ARG A 68 0.36 5.56 12.35
N SER A 69 0.22 6.28 13.46
CA SER A 69 -0.72 5.86 14.49
C SER A 69 -2.16 6.00 14.00
N LEU A 70 -2.95 4.95 14.12
CA LEU A 70 -4.37 4.95 13.76
C LEU A 70 -5.26 5.48 14.89
N VAL A 71 -4.72 5.87 16.06
CA VAL A 71 -5.50 6.25 17.23
C VAL A 71 -6.46 7.40 16.92
N ASP A 72 -5.99 8.47 16.29
CA ASP A 72 -6.84 9.62 15.97
C ASP A 72 -7.93 9.28 14.96
N TYR A 73 -7.58 8.48 13.96
CA TYR A 73 -8.54 7.97 12.99
C TYR A 73 -9.58 7.05 13.63
N MET A 74 -9.17 6.08 14.46
CA MET A 74 -10.09 5.15 15.14
C MET A 74 -11.01 5.84 16.14
N THR A 75 -10.56 6.92 16.76
CA THR A 75 -11.35 7.69 17.74
C THR A 75 -12.17 8.83 17.12
N GLY A 76 -12.14 8.98 15.80
CA GLY A 76 -12.89 10.04 15.08
C GLY A 76 -12.31 11.44 15.26
N ARG A 77 -11.07 11.57 15.75
CA ARG A 77 -10.37 12.86 15.82
C ARG A 77 -9.75 13.28 14.48
N SER A 78 -9.63 12.36 13.57
CA SER A 78 -9.18 12.60 12.19
C SER A 78 -9.96 11.72 11.24
N ASP A 79 -10.20 12.20 10.02
CA ASP A 79 -10.88 11.44 8.96
C ASP A 79 -9.94 10.45 8.24
N SER A 80 -8.62 10.59 8.43
CA SER A 80 -7.60 9.69 7.85
C SER A 80 -6.36 9.65 8.73
N ALA A 81 -5.58 8.57 8.65
CA ALA A 81 -4.27 8.45 9.28
C ALA A 81 -3.15 9.08 8.43
N TYR A 82 -3.38 9.26 7.13
CA TYR A 82 -2.43 9.81 6.17
C TYR A 82 -2.93 11.12 5.60
N ALA A 83 -2.01 12.06 5.33
CA ALA A 83 -2.35 13.28 4.58
C ALA A 83 -2.72 12.93 3.13
N VAL A 84 -3.55 13.77 2.50
CA VAL A 84 -4.06 13.51 1.14
C VAL A 84 -2.96 13.43 0.09
N ASP A 85 -1.83 14.09 0.32
CA ASP A 85 -0.66 14.11 -0.56
C ASP A 85 0.47 13.18 -0.08
N GLU A 86 0.26 12.47 1.02
CA GLU A 86 1.21 11.48 1.52
C GLU A 86 1.07 10.18 0.75
N ALA A 87 2.20 9.68 0.22
CA ALA A 87 2.22 8.46 -0.56
C ALA A 87 2.78 7.28 0.24
N VAL A 88 2.16 6.12 0.05
CA VAL A 88 2.65 4.83 0.59
C VAL A 88 2.86 3.86 -0.55
N ALA A 89 4.09 3.37 -0.71
CA ALA A 89 4.46 2.49 -1.79
C ALA A 89 4.85 1.10 -1.30
N PHE A 90 4.65 0.12 -2.16
CA PHE A 90 4.99 -1.28 -1.94
C PHE A 90 5.66 -1.86 -3.18
N GLU A 91 6.60 -2.76 -2.93
CA GLU A 91 7.23 -3.60 -3.95
C GLU A 91 7.17 -5.06 -3.49
N LEU A 92 6.89 -5.95 -4.41
CA LEU A 92 6.90 -7.39 -4.17
C LEU A 92 7.19 -8.14 -5.47
N PHE A 93 8.36 -8.78 -5.55
CA PHE A 93 8.77 -9.57 -6.71
C PHE A 93 8.65 -8.83 -8.05
N GLY A 94 9.08 -7.57 -8.05
CA GLY A 94 9.04 -6.69 -9.22
C GLY A 94 7.63 -6.16 -9.58
N ASN A 95 6.58 -6.55 -8.84
CA ASN A 95 5.32 -5.83 -8.86
C ASN A 95 5.45 -4.58 -7.99
N ALA A 96 4.76 -3.53 -8.35
CA ALA A 96 4.83 -2.26 -7.65
C ALA A 96 3.44 -1.64 -7.48
N SER A 97 3.21 -1.00 -6.35
CA SER A 97 2.04 -0.17 -6.15
C SER A 97 2.36 1.05 -5.29
N ILE A 98 1.61 2.12 -5.52
CA ILE A 98 1.71 3.34 -4.74
C ILE A 98 0.31 3.91 -4.52
N TYR A 99 0.02 4.29 -3.28
CA TYR A 99 -1.24 4.89 -2.85
C TYR A 99 -1.01 6.34 -2.45
N MET A 100 -1.91 7.23 -2.82
CA MET A 100 -1.91 8.64 -2.41
C MET A 100 -3.36 9.16 -2.44
N GLY A 101 -3.92 9.47 -1.29
CA GLY A 101 -5.35 9.78 -1.18
C GLY A 101 -6.22 8.66 -1.76
N GLU A 102 -7.05 8.99 -2.72
CA GLU A 102 -7.92 8.03 -3.42
C GLU A 102 -7.25 7.34 -4.62
N TRP A 103 -6.04 7.77 -4.97
CA TRP A 103 -5.35 7.30 -6.17
C TRP A 103 -4.41 6.14 -5.89
N LYS A 104 -4.38 5.22 -6.83
CA LYS A 104 -3.43 4.10 -6.83
C LYS A 104 -2.75 3.94 -8.18
N GLY A 105 -1.43 4.00 -8.16
CA GLY A 105 -0.58 3.50 -9.23
C GLY A 105 -0.30 2.01 -9.02
N LEU A 106 -0.41 1.22 -10.09
CA LEU A 106 -0.16 -0.23 -10.05
C LEU A 106 0.65 -0.66 -11.26
N ARG A 107 1.74 -1.39 -11.04
CA ARG A 107 2.53 -2.08 -12.06
C ARG A 107 2.64 -3.55 -11.69
N LEU A 108 2.02 -4.42 -12.47
CA LEU A 108 2.20 -5.87 -12.37
C LEU A 108 3.14 -6.33 -13.47
N ARG A 109 3.91 -7.39 -13.18
CA ARG A 109 4.83 -8.01 -14.15
C ARG A 109 4.12 -9.10 -14.96
N GLU A 110 4.69 -9.38 -16.11
CA GLU A 110 4.33 -10.60 -16.84
C GLU A 110 4.57 -11.86 -15.98
N PRO A 111 3.76 -12.91 -16.11
CA PRO A 111 2.72 -13.09 -17.13
C PRO A 111 1.34 -12.54 -16.75
N TRP A 112 1.22 -11.82 -15.64
CA TRP A 112 -0.07 -11.36 -15.11
C TRP A 112 -0.66 -10.23 -15.94
N GLU A 113 0.16 -9.22 -16.23
CA GLU A 113 -0.18 -8.08 -17.05
C GLU A 113 1.07 -7.57 -17.77
N PRO A 114 0.91 -6.79 -18.88
CA PRO A 114 2.04 -6.05 -19.44
C PRO A 114 2.67 -5.14 -18.37
N ALA A 115 4.01 -5.19 -18.25
CA ALA A 115 4.75 -4.46 -17.22
C ALA A 115 4.72 -2.94 -17.45
N ARG A 116 3.54 -2.31 -17.29
CA ARG A 116 3.32 -0.87 -17.39
C ARG A 116 2.53 -0.36 -16.19
N TRP A 117 2.76 0.88 -15.82
CA TRP A 117 1.98 1.55 -14.81
C TRP A 117 0.56 1.82 -15.29
N LYS A 118 -0.40 1.55 -14.42
CA LYS A 118 -1.82 1.87 -14.53
C LYS A 118 -2.22 2.77 -13.38
N LEU A 119 -3.27 3.53 -13.56
CA LEU A 119 -3.81 4.44 -12.56
C LEU A 119 -5.27 4.10 -12.27
N TYR A 120 -5.62 4.08 -11.00
CA TYR A 120 -6.99 3.83 -10.54
C TYR A 120 -7.40 4.86 -9.48
N ASN A 121 -8.68 5.24 -9.48
CA ASN A 121 -9.31 5.93 -8.35
C ASN A 121 -10.08 4.89 -7.53
N LEU A 122 -9.59 4.60 -6.33
CA LEU A 122 -10.14 3.53 -5.50
C LEU A 122 -11.44 3.91 -4.79
N ALA A 123 -11.79 5.21 -4.70
CA ALA A 123 -13.08 5.64 -4.18
C ALA A 123 -14.21 5.26 -5.12
N ASP A 124 -13.99 5.44 -6.43
CA ASP A 124 -14.99 5.16 -7.47
C ASP A 124 -14.88 3.72 -8.00
N ASP A 125 -13.67 3.19 -8.08
CA ASP A 125 -13.38 1.86 -8.65
C ASP A 125 -12.44 1.03 -7.77
N PRO A 126 -12.91 0.54 -6.62
CA PRO A 126 -12.12 -0.34 -5.74
C PRO A 126 -11.80 -1.69 -6.38
N SER A 127 -12.36 -2.00 -7.53
CA SER A 127 -12.10 -3.23 -8.30
C SER A 127 -10.98 -3.09 -9.32
N GLU A 128 -10.43 -1.89 -9.51
CA GLU A 128 -9.35 -1.61 -10.45
C GLU A 128 -9.71 -2.00 -11.90
N SER A 129 -10.95 -1.73 -12.30
CA SER A 129 -11.50 -2.13 -13.60
C SER A 129 -11.18 -1.13 -14.70
N ILE A 130 -11.06 0.16 -14.36
CA ILE A 130 -10.92 1.27 -15.29
C ILE A 130 -9.53 1.89 -15.13
N ASP A 131 -8.65 1.65 -16.10
CA ASP A 131 -7.32 2.26 -16.13
C ASP A 131 -7.40 3.72 -16.60
N LEU A 132 -7.11 4.64 -15.69
CA LEU A 132 -7.15 6.09 -15.90
C LEU A 132 -5.79 6.68 -16.31
N SER A 133 -4.77 5.86 -16.55
CA SER A 133 -3.41 6.34 -16.86
C SER A 133 -3.32 7.25 -18.09
N SER A 134 -4.23 7.06 -19.05
CA SER A 134 -4.28 7.89 -20.27
C SER A 134 -5.14 9.14 -20.12
N SER A 135 -6.15 9.13 -19.25
CA SER A 135 -7.02 10.29 -19.00
C SER A 135 -6.48 11.23 -17.92
N GLU A 136 -5.72 10.69 -16.96
CA GLU A 136 -5.14 11.42 -15.83
C GLU A 136 -3.60 11.27 -15.76
N PRO A 137 -2.87 11.63 -16.84
CA PRO A 137 -1.42 11.41 -16.91
C PRO A 137 -0.64 12.25 -15.90
N GLU A 138 -1.14 13.42 -15.52
CA GLU A 138 -0.49 14.30 -14.55
C GLU A 138 -0.51 13.69 -13.15
N ILE A 139 -1.64 13.07 -12.74
CA ILE A 139 -1.76 12.39 -11.44
C ILE A 139 -0.84 11.17 -11.43
N LEU A 140 -0.83 10.40 -12.51
CA LEU A 140 0.09 9.28 -12.62
C LEU A 140 1.55 9.73 -12.48
N GLN A 141 1.94 10.83 -13.13
CA GLN A 141 3.31 11.32 -13.04
C GLN A 141 3.71 11.70 -11.61
N VAL A 142 2.82 12.36 -10.85
CA VAL A 142 3.06 12.66 -9.43
C VAL A 142 3.29 11.38 -8.62
N LEU A 143 2.50 10.34 -8.84
CA LEU A 143 2.69 9.05 -8.18
C LEU A 143 4.01 8.40 -8.57
N LEU A 144 4.40 8.45 -9.84
CA LEU A 144 5.67 7.89 -10.31
C LEU A 144 6.88 8.60 -9.72
N ASP A 145 6.85 9.92 -9.59
CA ASP A 145 7.92 10.70 -8.97
C ASP A 145 8.09 10.32 -7.49
N LYS A 146 6.97 10.12 -6.76
CA LYS A 146 6.98 9.65 -5.37
C LYS A 146 7.45 8.19 -5.27
N TYR A 147 7.08 7.35 -6.24
CA TYR A 147 7.55 5.96 -6.28
C TYR A 147 9.06 5.89 -6.54
N ALA A 148 9.60 6.71 -7.42
CA ALA A 148 11.05 6.80 -7.67
C ALA A 148 11.83 7.22 -6.41
N ALA A 149 11.29 8.14 -5.62
CA ALA A 149 11.85 8.48 -4.31
C ALA A 149 11.82 7.28 -3.35
N TYR A 150 10.70 6.55 -3.29
CA TYR A 150 10.59 5.32 -2.50
C TYR A 150 11.62 4.26 -2.93
N GLU A 151 11.82 4.04 -4.23
CA GLU A 151 12.82 3.10 -4.75
C GLU A 151 14.23 3.47 -4.29
N SER A 152 14.58 4.75 -4.41
CA SER A 152 15.88 5.28 -3.97
C SER A 152 16.11 5.10 -2.46
N ASP A 153 15.11 5.44 -1.64
CA ASP A 153 15.19 5.43 -0.18
C ASP A 153 15.22 4.00 0.41
N ASN A 154 14.68 3.03 -0.33
CA ASN A 154 14.56 1.65 0.13
C ASN A 154 15.53 0.69 -0.58
N GLY A 155 16.30 1.17 -1.54
CA GLY A 155 17.21 0.34 -2.31
C GLY A 155 16.49 -0.75 -3.09
N VAL A 156 15.31 -0.41 -3.66
CA VAL A 156 14.56 -1.34 -4.50
C VAL A 156 15.39 -1.69 -5.73
N VAL A 157 15.53 -2.98 -5.99
CA VAL A 157 16.23 -3.50 -7.16
C VAL A 157 15.21 -4.12 -8.10
N ASP A 158 15.05 -3.54 -9.28
CA ASP A 158 14.25 -4.18 -10.31
C ASP A 158 14.90 -5.49 -10.75
N GLU A 159 14.16 -6.59 -10.60
CA GLU A 159 14.61 -7.87 -11.13
C GLU A 159 14.62 -7.84 -12.66
N PRO A 160 15.61 -8.48 -13.32
CA PRO A 160 15.61 -8.64 -14.77
C PRO A 160 14.30 -9.27 -15.26
N SER A 161 13.81 -8.85 -16.42
CA SER A 161 12.52 -9.28 -16.97
C SER A 161 12.44 -10.78 -17.28
N ASP A 162 13.59 -11.44 -17.40
CA ASP A 162 13.73 -12.87 -17.65
C ASP A 162 13.74 -13.73 -16.38
N VAL A 163 13.86 -13.11 -15.20
CA VAL A 163 13.75 -13.78 -13.91
C VAL A 163 12.27 -13.93 -13.56
N THR A 164 11.78 -15.15 -13.53
CA THR A 164 10.47 -15.45 -12.97
C THR A 164 10.64 -15.89 -11.52
N ALA A 165 10.07 -15.17 -10.57
CA ALA A 165 10.07 -15.54 -9.15
C ALA A 165 9.48 -16.95 -8.90
N TYR A 166 8.76 -17.50 -9.88
CA TYR A 166 8.15 -18.83 -9.84
C TYR A 166 8.31 -19.58 -11.18
N PRO A 167 9.49 -20.12 -11.48
CA PRO A 167 9.69 -20.89 -12.70
C PRO A 167 8.83 -22.14 -12.80
N GLN A 168 8.15 -22.53 -11.73
CA GLN A 168 7.37 -23.77 -11.64
C GLN A 168 5.85 -23.57 -11.56
N LEU A 169 5.34 -22.34 -11.53
CA LEU A 169 3.90 -22.16 -11.62
C LEU A 169 3.45 -22.47 -13.05
N PRO A 170 2.49 -23.40 -13.23
CA PRO A 170 1.92 -23.66 -14.56
C PRO A 170 1.41 -22.32 -15.12
N ARG A 171 1.79 -22.00 -16.36
CA ARG A 171 1.25 -20.85 -17.07
C ARG A 171 -0.26 -20.92 -16.97
N TYR A 172 -0.86 -19.91 -16.34
CA TYR A 172 -2.30 -19.80 -16.28
C TYR A 172 -2.79 -19.67 -17.72
N ARG A 173 -3.31 -20.75 -18.28
CA ARG A 173 -3.98 -20.67 -19.57
C ARG A 173 -5.21 -19.82 -19.34
N SER A 174 -5.27 -18.66 -20.00
CA SER A 174 -6.48 -17.87 -20.05
C SER A 174 -7.61 -18.81 -20.47
N LEU A 175 -8.59 -18.97 -19.61
CA LEU A 175 -9.88 -19.56 -19.97
C LEU A 175 -10.63 -18.51 -20.78
N SER A 176 -10.11 -18.16 -21.94
CA SER A 176 -10.84 -17.44 -22.97
C SER A 176 -11.52 -18.50 -23.84
N ASN A 177 -12.74 -18.80 -23.49
CA ASN A 177 -13.77 -19.29 -24.42
C ASN A 177 -14.89 -18.30 -24.46
#